data_86aacce1f881c047aefffa91abcc1bca
#
_entry.id   86aacce1f881c047aefffa91abcc1bca
#
_cell.length_a   1.000
_cell.length_b   1.000
_cell.length_c   1.000
_cell.angle_alpha   90.00
_cell.angle_beta   90.00
_cell.angle_gamma   90.00
#
_symmetry.space_group_name_H-M   'P 1'
#
loop_
_entity.id
_entity.type
_entity.pdbx_description
1 polymer ?
#
loop_
_entity_poly.entity_id
_entity_poly.type
_entity_poly.pdbx_seq_one_letter_code
_entity_poly.pdbx_strand_id
1 'polypeptide(L)'
;MMLGFLRRFSLPTAALLLAAFLSGFAAHLLYGRWSGAAPCPERVAGSSTAADSSPAADLPVVDVMEVERLQELAGVLARVRGRVYRVGHSSKSNTYFLDFGPSRSAFTAVIFSSTVDAFLRDNAHPNRFQGREVELTGRIKDDPKYGLEMILESPAQIKVLP
;
A
#
# COMPACT_ATOMS: atom_id res chain seq x y z
N MET A 1 -54.29 -13.06 9.26
CA MET A 1 -54.77 -11.69 9.08
C MET A 1 -53.59 -10.76 9.33
N MET A 2 -52.87 -10.35 8.27
CA MET A 2 -52.07 -9.12 8.22
C MET A 2 -51.61 -8.95 6.77
N LEU A 3 -52.32 -8.05 6.10
CA LEU A 3 -52.07 -7.62 4.72
C LEU A 3 -50.85 -6.69 4.65
N GLY A 4 -50.03 -6.87 3.64
CA GLY A 4 -49.69 -5.90 2.60
C GLY A 4 -49.01 -4.62 3.03
N PHE A 5 -47.69 -4.53 2.73
CA PHE A 5 -47.05 -3.24 2.50
C PHE A 5 -46.22 -3.30 1.20
N LEU A 6 -46.93 -3.34 0.07
CA LEU A 6 -46.36 -3.05 -1.24
C LEU A 6 -46.16 -1.52 -1.35
N ARG A 7 -44.98 -1.05 -1.07
CA ARG A 7 -44.58 0.35 -1.26
C ARG A 7 -44.43 0.58 -2.77
N ARG A 8 -45.40 1.30 -3.35
CA ARG A 8 -45.41 1.81 -4.73
C ARG A 8 -44.21 2.71 -4.93
N PHE A 9 -43.19 2.24 -5.64
CA PHE A 9 -42.17 3.12 -6.22
C PHE A 9 -42.84 3.88 -7.38
N SER A 10 -42.94 5.19 -7.23
CA SER A 10 -43.50 6.08 -8.23
C SER A 10 -42.57 6.21 -9.42
N LEU A 11 -43.08 6.02 -10.61
CA LEU A 11 -42.37 6.11 -11.90
C LEU A 11 -41.55 7.39 -12.16
N PRO A 12 -41.82 8.56 -11.56
CA PRO A 12 -41.05 9.76 -11.86
C PRO A 12 -39.64 9.76 -11.26
N THR A 13 -39.36 9.01 -10.17
CA THR A 13 -38.03 8.96 -9.57
C THR A 13 -37.03 8.13 -10.36
N ALA A 14 -37.49 7.10 -11.05
CA ALA A 14 -36.62 6.28 -11.92
C ALA A 14 -36.14 7.04 -13.17
N ALA A 15 -37.01 7.88 -13.74
CA ALA A 15 -36.67 8.70 -14.91
C ALA A 15 -35.63 9.79 -14.60
N LEU A 16 -35.68 10.35 -13.38
CA LEU A 16 -34.75 11.41 -12.96
C LEU A 16 -33.33 10.87 -12.72
N LEU A 17 -33.19 9.65 -12.21
CA LEU A 17 -31.90 9.00 -12.02
C LEU A 17 -31.24 8.61 -13.36
N LEU A 18 -32.05 8.22 -14.36
CA LEU A 18 -31.52 7.88 -15.70
C LEU A 18 -30.99 9.09 -16.44
N ALA A 19 -31.63 10.25 -16.31
CA ALA A 19 -31.19 11.50 -16.91
C ALA A 19 -29.85 12.00 -16.32
N ALA A 20 -29.63 11.82 -15.01
CA ALA A 20 -28.38 12.19 -14.35
C ALA A 20 -27.20 11.30 -14.80
N PHE A 21 -27.46 10.02 -15.10
CA PHE A 21 -26.42 9.11 -15.55
C PHE A 21 -25.95 9.39 -16.98
N LEU A 22 -26.86 9.80 -17.87
CA LEU A 22 -26.54 10.13 -19.27
C LEU A 22 -25.79 11.45 -19.42
N SER A 23 -26.02 12.45 -18.55
CA SER A 23 -25.30 13.71 -18.58
C SER A 23 -23.84 13.58 -18.08
N GLY A 24 -23.57 12.68 -17.13
CA GLY A 24 -22.20 12.40 -16.65
C GLY A 24 -21.33 11.70 -17.68
N PHE A 25 -21.90 10.83 -18.51
CA PHE A 25 -21.14 10.08 -19.51
C PHE A 25 -20.72 10.97 -20.72
N ALA A 26 -21.54 11.92 -21.11
CA ALA A 26 -21.20 12.85 -22.19
C ALA A 26 -20.04 13.80 -21.85
N ALA A 27 -19.92 14.21 -20.57
CA ALA A 27 -18.83 15.07 -20.12
C ALA A 27 -17.47 14.34 -20.13
N HIS A 28 -17.46 13.02 -19.88
CA HIS A 28 -16.24 12.24 -19.88
C HIS A 28 -15.64 12.01 -21.28
N LEU A 29 -16.48 11.94 -22.31
CA LEU A 29 -16.04 11.78 -23.70
C LEU A 29 -15.45 13.06 -24.31
N LEU A 30 -15.86 14.23 -23.82
CA LEU A 30 -15.36 15.52 -24.31
C LEU A 30 -14.03 15.93 -23.65
N TYR A 31 -13.76 15.47 -22.41
CA TYR A 31 -12.52 15.78 -21.70
C TYR A 31 -11.31 15.01 -22.26
N GLY A 32 -11.50 13.83 -22.80
CA GLY A 32 -10.43 13.00 -23.40
C GLY A 32 -9.90 13.48 -24.75
N ARG A 33 -10.55 14.46 -25.39
CA ARG A 33 -10.23 14.87 -26.75
C ARG A 33 -9.41 16.16 -26.87
N TRP A 34 -9.11 16.82 -25.76
CA TRP A 34 -8.41 18.12 -25.76
C TRP A 34 -6.97 18.07 -25.20
N SER A 35 -6.41 16.87 -25.00
CA SER A 35 -5.00 16.71 -24.71
C SER A 35 -4.22 16.64 -26.03
N GLY A 36 -4.19 17.77 -26.72
CA GLY A 36 -3.37 17.99 -27.90
C GLY A 36 -1.88 17.93 -27.53
N ALA A 37 -1.15 17.15 -28.31
CA ALA A 37 0.28 16.94 -28.25
C ALA A 37 1.08 18.25 -28.15
N ALA A 38 1.88 18.38 -27.09
CA ALA A 38 2.96 19.34 -27.05
C ALA A 38 4.18 18.79 -27.80
N PRO A 39 4.86 19.57 -28.65
CA PRO A 39 6.04 19.09 -29.35
C PRO A 39 7.22 18.91 -28.41
N CYS A 40 7.93 17.79 -28.57
CA CYS A 40 9.17 17.52 -27.86
C CYS A 40 10.24 18.56 -28.22
N PRO A 41 10.95 19.16 -27.25
CA PRO A 41 12.17 19.88 -27.54
C PRO A 41 13.32 18.89 -27.82
N GLU A 42 14.06 19.22 -28.82
CA GLU A 42 15.22 18.55 -29.41
C GLU A 42 16.31 18.25 -28.38
N ARG A 43 16.78 17.03 -28.40
CA ARG A 43 17.81 16.46 -27.52
C ARG A 43 19.17 17.11 -27.80
N VAL A 44 19.65 17.98 -26.94
CA VAL A 44 21.06 18.37 -26.91
C VAL A 44 21.85 17.25 -26.23
N ALA A 45 22.76 16.63 -26.99
CA ALA A 45 23.68 15.62 -26.47
C ALA A 45 24.69 16.29 -25.51
N GLY A 46 24.42 16.13 -24.22
CA GLY A 46 25.36 16.42 -23.13
C GLY A 46 25.67 15.10 -22.45
N SER A 47 26.87 14.58 -22.66
CA SER A 47 27.43 13.47 -21.89
C SER A 47 27.46 13.85 -20.41
N SER A 48 26.57 13.27 -19.66
CA SER A 48 26.62 13.29 -18.21
C SER A 48 26.53 11.84 -17.76
N THR A 49 27.65 11.36 -17.24
CA THR A 49 27.74 10.09 -16.51
C THR A 49 26.69 10.11 -15.42
N ALA A 50 25.52 9.57 -15.72
CA ALA A 50 24.48 9.35 -14.72
C ALA A 50 24.99 8.18 -13.84
N ALA A 51 25.61 8.54 -12.69
CA ALA A 51 25.69 7.63 -11.58
C ALA A 51 24.26 7.12 -11.31
N ASP A 52 24.09 5.81 -11.32
CA ASP A 52 22.89 5.07 -10.97
C ASP A 52 22.53 5.37 -9.50
N SER A 53 21.96 6.54 -9.27
CA SER A 53 21.40 6.92 -7.95
C SER A 53 20.01 6.35 -7.88
N SER A 54 19.93 5.06 -7.57
CA SER A 54 18.67 4.43 -7.17
C SER A 54 18.08 5.26 -6.01
N PRO A 55 16.86 5.80 -6.12
CA PRO A 55 16.27 6.65 -5.07
C PRO A 55 16.12 5.94 -3.72
N ALA A 56 16.34 4.63 -3.68
CA ALA A 56 16.35 3.84 -2.45
C ALA A 56 17.64 4.03 -1.61
N ALA A 57 18.72 4.60 -2.15
CA ALA A 57 19.98 4.72 -1.43
C ALA A 57 19.97 5.84 -0.37
N ASP A 58 19.08 6.81 -0.47
CA ASP A 58 19.04 8.01 0.37
C ASP A 58 17.91 8.00 1.42
N LEU A 59 17.21 6.87 1.60
CA LEU A 59 16.16 6.75 2.60
C LEU A 59 16.76 6.59 4.01
N PRO A 60 16.15 7.23 5.04
CA PRO A 60 16.57 7.03 6.41
C PRO A 60 16.45 5.54 6.78
N VAL A 61 17.49 5.02 7.44
CA VAL A 61 17.54 3.65 7.96
C VAL A 61 17.35 3.71 9.46
N VAL A 62 16.40 2.93 9.97
CA VAL A 62 16.03 2.90 11.40
C VAL A 62 15.93 1.46 11.86
N ASP A 63 16.39 1.18 13.07
CA ASP A 63 16.18 -0.12 13.71
C ASP A 63 14.77 -0.22 14.32
N VAL A 64 14.16 -1.40 14.26
CA VAL A 64 12.83 -1.65 14.84
C VAL A 64 12.77 -1.43 16.35
N MET A 65 13.92 -1.41 17.03
CA MET A 65 14.01 -1.16 18.47
C MET A 65 14.00 0.34 18.78
N GLU A 66 14.22 1.21 17.81
CA GLU A 66 14.19 2.67 17.97
C GLU A 66 12.76 3.22 17.83
N VAL A 67 11.89 2.86 18.77
CA VAL A 67 10.44 3.14 18.71
C VAL A 67 10.17 4.65 18.57
N GLU A 68 10.85 5.50 19.34
CA GLU A 68 10.69 6.95 19.28
C GLU A 68 11.06 7.48 17.88
N ARG A 69 12.13 6.93 17.29
CA ARG A 69 12.58 7.31 15.96
C ARG A 69 11.61 6.88 14.87
N LEU A 70 11.00 5.71 15.03
CA LEU A 70 9.94 5.24 14.13
C LEU A 70 8.71 6.13 14.20
N GLN A 71 8.33 6.62 15.40
CA GLN A 71 7.22 7.55 15.59
C GLN A 71 7.49 8.90 14.93
N GLU A 72 8.69 9.45 15.09
CA GLU A 72 9.11 10.69 14.42
C GLU A 72 9.03 10.59 12.89
N LEU A 73 9.28 9.40 12.35
CA LEU A 73 9.24 9.11 10.92
C LEU A 73 7.86 8.63 10.43
N ALA A 74 6.83 8.73 11.27
CA ALA A 74 5.47 8.39 10.85
C ALA A 74 5.05 9.24 9.63
N GLY A 75 4.52 8.58 8.60
CA GLY A 75 4.19 9.21 7.32
C GLY A 75 5.35 9.31 6.32
N VAL A 76 6.59 9.02 6.74
CA VAL A 76 7.77 9.11 5.88
C VAL A 76 8.10 7.76 5.25
N LEU A 77 8.67 7.78 4.04
CA LEU A 77 9.25 6.61 3.41
C LEU A 77 10.63 6.34 4.03
N ALA A 78 10.83 5.15 4.57
CA ALA A 78 12.04 4.79 5.29
C ALA A 78 12.45 3.34 5.04
N ARG A 79 13.68 2.99 5.40
CA ARG A 79 14.15 1.62 5.52
C ARG A 79 14.17 1.23 6.99
N VAL A 80 13.45 0.18 7.35
CA VAL A 80 13.36 -0.32 8.72
C VAL A 80 14.04 -1.68 8.79
N ARG A 81 14.99 -1.85 9.70
CA ARG A 81 15.73 -3.10 9.90
C ARG A 81 15.35 -3.74 11.22
N GLY A 82 15.30 -5.06 11.21
CA GLY A 82 15.15 -5.82 12.43
C GLY A 82 14.87 -7.29 12.21
N ARG A 83 14.85 -8.02 13.31
CA ARG A 83 14.57 -9.45 13.31
C ARG A 83 13.08 -9.71 13.48
N VAL A 84 12.50 -10.48 12.58
CA VAL A 84 11.10 -10.91 12.69
C VAL A 84 10.96 -11.87 13.87
N TYR A 85 10.30 -11.42 14.92
CA TYR A 85 10.07 -12.20 16.13
C TYR A 85 9.07 -13.33 15.89
N ARG A 86 7.95 -13.00 15.25
CA ARG A 86 6.84 -13.92 14.97
C ARG A 86 6.13 -13.54 13.67
N VAL A 87 5.60 -14.54 12.97
CA VAL A 87 4.67 -14.34 11.86
C VAL A 87 3.29 -14.82 12.27
N GLY A 88 2.32 -13.91 12.34
CA GLY A 88 0.91 -14.19 12.57
C GLY A 88 0.14 -14.29 11.24
N HIS A 89 -0.91 -15.10 11.22
CA HIS A 89 -1.82 -15.20 10.07
C HIS A 89 -3.27 -15.17 10.51
N SER A 90 -4.04 -14.23 9.97
CA SER A 90 -5.49 -14.18 10.12
C SER A 90 -6.14 -14.94 8.96
N SER A 91 -6.63 -16.15 9.19
CA SER A 91 -7.32 -16.94 8.17
C SER A 91 -8.62 -16.30 7.67
N LYS A 92 -9.29 -15.50 8.53
CA LYS A 92 -10.53 -14.81 8.17
C LYS A 92 -10.31 -13.72 7.11
N SER A 93 -9.21 -12.98 7.20
CA SER A 93 -8.87 -11.88 6.28
C SER A 93 -7.73 -12.21 5.35
N ASN A 94 -7.16 -13.43 5.43
CA ASN A 94 -5.95 -13.85 4.73
C ASN A 94 -4.82 -12.78 4.80
N THR A 95 -4.61 -12.25 6.01
CA THR A 95 -3.63 -11.20 6.26
C THR A 95 -2.50 -11.77 7.11
N TYR A 96 -1.26 -11.47 6.74
CA TYR A 96 -0.07 -11.83 7.53
C TYR A 96 0.45 -10.61 8.29
N PHE A 97 0.94 -10.88 9.49
CA PHE A 97 1.55 -9.91 10.39
C PHE A 97 2.95 -10.37 10.72
N LEU A 98 3.95 -9.58 10.40
CA LEU A 98 5.34 -9.81 10.80
C LEU A 98 5.61 -8.94 12.02
N ASP A 99 5.55 -9.53 13.20
CA ASP A 99 5.78 -8.84 14.46
C ASP A 99 7.29 -8.79 14.76
N PHE A 100 7.81 -7.63 15.11
CA PHE A 100 9.23 -7.41 15.43
C PHE A 100 9.53 -7.41 16.93
N GLY A 101 8.53 -7.68 17.74
CA GLY A 101 8.69 -7.83 19.19
C GLY A 101 7.50 -8.52 19.85
N PRO A 102 7.62 -8.85 21.14
CA PRO A 102 6.55 -9.55 21.87
C PRO A 102 5.41 -8.61 22.29
N SER A 103 5.65 -7.31 22.31
CA SER A 103 4.68 -6.29 22.72
C SER A 103 3.78 -5.87 21.56
N ARG A 104 2.55 -5.46 21.86
CA ARG A 104 1.65 -4.82 20.90
C ARG A 104 2.11 -3.43 20.45
N SER A 105 3.00 -2.81 21.20
CA SER A 105 3.63 -1.53 20.81
C SER A 105 4.86 -1.72 19.94
N ALA A 106 5.28 -2.98 19.69
CA ALA A 106 6.37 -3.26 18.77
C ALA A 106 5.92 -2.97 17.33
N PHE A 107 6.91 -2.62 16.49
CA PHE A 107 6.69 -2.43 15.07
C PHE A 107 6.17 -3.71 14.41
N THR A 108 5.20 -3.57 13.50
CA THR A 108 4.60 -4.69 12.76
C THR A 108 4.56 -4.39 11.25
N ALA A 109 5.01 -5.33 10.42
CA ALA A 109 4.78 -5.24 8.98
C ALA A 109 3.54 -6.08 8.60
N VAL A 110 2.69 -5.52 7.74
CA VAL A 110 1.39 -6.09 7.37
C VAL A 110 1.35 -6.41 5.88
N ILE A 111 0.99 -7.64 5.54
CA ILE A 111 0.76 -8.10 4.17
C ILE A 111 -0.71 -8.47 4.04
N PHE A 112 -1.48 -7.64 3.33
CA PHE A 112 -2.91 -7.88 3.11
C PHE A 112 -3.16 -8.97 2.07
N SER A 113 -4.35 -9.57 2.11
CA SER A 113 -4.79 -10.62 1.18
C SER A 113 -4.60 -10.28 -0.30
N SER A 114 -4.76 -9.01 -0.67
CA SER A 114 -4.58 -8.53 -2.05
C SER A 114 -3.16 -8.70 -2.58
N THR A 115 -2.16 -8.78 -1.70
CA THR A 115 -0.75 -8.88 -2.07
C THR A 115 -0.13 -10.25 -1.77
N VAL A 116 -0.78 -11.10 -0.98
CA VAL A 116 -0.27 -12.43 -0.62
C VAL A 116 0.12 -13.26 -1.85
N ASP A 117 -0.69 -13.23 -2.91
CA ASP A 117 -0.41 -13.98 -4.13
C ASP A 117 0.88 -13.52 -4.83
N ALA A 118 1.22 -12.23 -4.75
CA ALA A 118 2.49 -11.72 -5.26
C ALA A 118 3.67 -12.28 -4.47
N PHE A 119 3.57 -12.31 -3.14
CA PHE A 119 4.58 -12.92 -2.28
C PHE A 119 4.78 -14.42 -2.55
N LEU A 120 3.69 -15.13 -2.81
CA LEU A 120 3.77 -16.58 -3.13
C LEU A 120 4.43 -16.82 -4.48
N ARG A 121 4.11 -16.04 -5.51
CA ARG A 121 4.72 -16.15 -6.85
C ARG A 121 6.22 -15.90 -6.82
N ASP A 122 6.67 -14.94 -6.01
CA ASP A 122 8.09 -14.59 -5.87
C ASP A 122 8.83 -15.52 -4.90
N ASN A 123 8.22 -16.64 -4.50
CA ASN A 123 8.76 -17.59 -3.53
C ASN A 123 9.13 -16.92 -2.18
N ALA A 124 8.49 -15.82 -1.84
CA ALA A 124 8.68 -15.03 -0.63
C ALA A 124 7.54 -15.27 0.38
N HIS A 125 7.16 -16.54 0.59
CA HIS A 125 6.08 -16.89 1.54
C HIS A 125 6.33 -16.25 2.91
N PRO A 126 5.36 -15.52 3.50
CA PRO A 126 5.56 -14.74 4.72
C PRO A 126 6.16 -15.53 5.90
N ASN A 127 5.79 -16.80 6.07
CA ASN A 127 6.31 -17.65 7.16
C ASN A 127 7.84 -17.87 7.08
N ARG A 128 8.46 -17.68 5.91
CA ARG A 128 9.92 -17.85 5.73
C ARG A 128 10.72 -16.74 6.40
N PHE A 129 10.08 -15.62 6.72
CA PHE A 129 10.74 -14.49 7.37
C PHE A 129 10.87 -14.68 8.89
N GLN A 130 10.11 -15.60 9.49
CA GLN A 130 10.17 -15.82 10.94
C GLN A 130 11.60 -16.13 11.41
N GLY A 131 12.06 -15.39 12.41
CA GLY A 131 13.41 -15.51 12.97
C GLY A 131 14.54 -14.96 12.08
N ARG A 132 14.20 -14.40 10.91
CA ARG A 132 15.18 -13.79 10.00
C ARG A 132 15.35 -12.32 10.29
N GLU A 133 16.54 -11.82 10.01
CA GLU A 133 16.82 -10.40 9.95
C GLU A 133 16.45 -9.87 8.58
N VAL A 134 15.65 -8.79 8.55
CA VAL A 134 15.13 -8.23 7.31
C VAL A 134 15.28 -6.72 7.27
N GLU A 135 15.37 -6.18 6.07
CA GLU A 135 15.21 -4.76 5.78
C GLU A 135 13.89 -4.56 5.02
N LEU A 136 13.06 -3.69 5.55
CA LEU A 136 11.80 -3.29 4.97
C LEU A 136 11.93 -1.91 4.36
N THR A 137 11.36 -1.69 3.19
CA THR A 137 11.29 -0.37 2.56
C THR A 137 9.84 0.02 2.35
N GLY A 138 9.40 1.09 3.00
CA GLY A 138 8.01 1.52 2.93
C GLY A 138 7.72 2.72 3.78
N ARG A 139 6.46 3.12 3.79
CA ARG A 139 5.98 4.24 4.61
C ARG A 139 5.62 3.72 6.00
N ILE A 140 6.22 4.33 7.01
CA ILE A 140 5.87 4.06 8.41
C ILE A 140 4.52 4.71 8.71
N LYS A 141 3.64 3.99 9.41
CA LYS A 141 2.39 4.49 9.93
C LYS A 141 2.39 4.37 11.46
N ASP A 142 1.85 5.35 12.14
CA ASP A 142 1.50 5.27 13.55
C ASP A 142 -0.03 5.30 13.64
N ASP A 143 -0.62 4.13 13.85
CA ASP A 143 -2.06 3.98 13.95
C ASP A 143 -2.47 3.94 15.43
N PRO A 144 -3.43 4.78 15.88
CA PRO A 144 -3.86 4.83 17.28
C PRO A 144 -4.37 3.50 17.83
N LYS A 145 -4.84 2.60 16.97
CA LYS A 145 -5.39 1.30 17.35
C LYS A 145 -4.38 0.16 17.21
N TYR A 146 -3.54 0.21 16.17
CA TYR A 146 -2.64 -0.89 15.81
C TYR A 146 -1.18 -0.60 16.13
N GLY A 147 -0.84 0.66 16.46
CA GLY A 147 0.52 1.10 16.73
C GLY A 147 1.35 1.34 15.47
N LEU A 148 2.66 1.20 15.62
CA LEU A 148 3.61 1.39 14.51
C LEU A 148 3.54 0.25 13.52
N GLU A 149 3.19 0.56 12.29
CA GLU A 149 3.06 -0.43 11.22
C GLU A 149 3.65 0.02 9.89
N MET A 150 4.00 -0.94 9.04
CA MET A 150 4.31 -0.75 7.63
C MET A 150 3.52 -1.73 6.77
N ILE A 151 2.79 -1.23 5.78
CA ILE A 151 2.08 -2.08 4.84
C ILE A 151 3.03 -2.46 3.71
N LEU A 152 3.19 -3.76 3.48
CA LEU A 152 3.96 -4.31 2.37
C LEU A 152 3.03 -4.63 1.20
N GLU A 153 3.15 -3.86 0.14
CA GLU A 153 2.35 -3.96 -1.08
C GLU A 153 3.04 -4.78 -2.17
N SER A 154 4.33 -5.10 -1.96
CA SER A 154 5.15 -5.86 -2.91
C SER A 154 6.25 -6.64 -2.20
N PRO A 155 6.61 -7.85 -2.70
CA PRO A 155 7.76 -8.61 -2.21
C PRO A 155 9.09 -7.86 -2.30
N ALA A 156 9.24 -6.92 -3.24
CA ALA A 156 10.43 -6.10 -3.39
C ALA A 156 10.71 -5.16 -2.19
N GLN A 157 9.69 -4.94 -1.34
CA GLN A 157 9.82 -4.10 -0.15
C GLN A 157 10.46 -4.82 1.04
N ILE A 158 10.66 -6.12 0.99
CA ILE A 158 11.30 -6.90 2.04
C ILE A 158 12.53 -7.63 1.52
N LYS A 159 13.66 -7.43 2.19
CA LYS A 159 14.92 -8.08 1.87
C LYS A 159 15.45 -8.80 3.11
N VAL A 160 15.76 -10.09 2.97
CA VAL A 160 16.44 -10.84 4.04
C VAL A 160 17.90 -10.42 4.06
N LEU A 161 18.38 -10.07 5.24
CA LEU A 161 19.79 -9.76 5.49
C LEU A 161 20.56 -11.06 5.80
N PRO A 162 21.85 -11.11 5.49
CA PRO A 162 22.70 -12.27 5.75
C PRO A 162 22.90 -12.55 7.25
#